data_b5892fb9349b10868b7944a058607f18
#
_entry.id   b5892fb9349b10868b7944a058607f18
#
_cell.length_a   1.000
_cell.length_b   1.000
_cell.length_c   1.000
_cell.angle_alpha   90.00
_cell.angle_beta   90.00
_cell.angle_gamma   90.00
#
_symmetry.space_group_name_H-M   'P 1'
#
loop_
_entity.id
_entity.type
_entity.pdbx_description
1 polymer ?
#
loop_
_entity_poly.entity_id
_entity_poly.type
_entity_poly.pdbx_seq_one_letter_code
_entity_poly.pdbx_strand_id
1 'polypeptide(L)'
;MTFRGITVGGLGSGLLNPGRVPVYDWIEAYARQSGYKLLLCHHPEYFDRYLRSYDIDLFVSGHAHGGQWRIFGRGVYAPDQPLFPKYTSGVHEGRLVISRGVVNTVKPIPRFFNPCEVVVVRVQSEERR
;
A
#
# COMPACT_ATOMS: atom_id res chain seq x y z
N MET A 1 -1.67 11.18 -13.32
CA MET A 1 -1.79 12.62 -12.99
C MET A 1 -0.45 13.08 -12.43
N THR A 2 0.12 14.17 -12.92
CA THR A 2 1.40 14.70 -12.43
C THR A 2 1.19 16.06 -11.75
N PHE A 3 1.75 16.21 -10.55
CA PHE A 3 1.67 17.44 -9.77
C PHE A 3 3.03 17.71 -9.11
N ARG A 4 3.62 18.88 -9.37
CA ARG A 4 4.93 19.31 -8.81
C ARG A 4 6.05 18.25 -8.93
N GLY A 5 6.15 17.60 -10.09
CA GLY A 5 7.16 16.57 -10.33
C GLY A 5 6.84 15.18 -9.75
N ILE A 6 5.69 15.04 -9.09
CA ILE A 6 5.20 13.75 -8.58
C ILE A 6 4.14 13.22 -9.55
N THR A 7 4.34 12.03 -10.08
CA THR A 7 3.35 11.33 -10.88
C THR A 7 2.55 10.38 -9.99
N VAL A 8 1.25 10.64 -9.86
CA VAL A 8 0.35 9.83 -9.03
C VAL A 8 -0.41 8.84 -9.90
N GLY A 9 -0.32 7.57 -9.56
CA GLY A 9 -1.09 6.47 -10.14
C GLY A 9 -2.04 5.86 -9.12
N GLY A 10 -3.06 5.15 -9.59
CA GLY A 10 -4.00 4.43 -8.73
C GLY A 10 -4.30 3.05 -9.29
N LEU A 11 -4.26 2.04 -8.42
CA LEU A 11 -4.60 0.66 -8.74
C LEU A 11 -5.81 0.22 -7.92
N GLY A 12 -6.93 -0.01 -8.60
CA GLY A 12 -8.18 -0.44 -7.95
C GLY A 12 -8.12 -1.89 -7.50
N SER A 13 -8.96 -2.22 -6.52
CA SER A 13 -9.15 -3.58 -6.03
C SER A 13 -9.64 -4.51 -7.14
N GLY A 14 -9.10 -5.71 -7.23
CA GLY A 14 -9.51 -6.74 -8.19
C GLY A 14 -8.99 -6.54 -9.62
N LEU A 15 -8.23 -5.49 -9.91
CA LEU A 15 -7.65 -5.30 -11.24
C LEU A 15 -6.52 -6.28 -11.57
N LEU A 16 -5.89 -6.88 -10.55
CA LEU A 16 -4.83 -7.88 -10.71
C LEU A 16 -5.36 -9.32 -10.69
N ASN A 17 -6.67 -9.52 -10.77
CA ASN A 17 -7.24 -10.86 -10.88
C ASN A 17 -6.92 -11.48 -12.25
N PRO A 18 -6.58 -12.77 -12.31
CA PRO A 18 -6.35 -13.47 -13.57
C PRO A 18 -7.55 -13.32 -14.52
N GLY A 19 -7.28 -12.91 -15.77
CA GLY A 19 -8.30 -12.77 -16.81
C GLY A 19 -8.90 -11.37 -16.98
N ARG A 20 -8.51 -10.40 -16.17
CA ARG A 20 -8.80 -8.99 -16.45
C ARG A 20 -7.60 -8.31 -17.10
N VAL A 21 -7.84 -7.78 -18.24
CA VAL A 21 -7.15 -6.88 -19.18
C VAL A 21 -5.97 -6.04 -18.65
N PRO A 22 -5.17 -5.49 -19.50
CA PRO A 22 -3.75 -5.18 -19.45
C PRO A 22 -3.34 -4.22 -18.32
N VAL A 23 -3.64 -4.56 -17.07
CA VAL A 23 -3.14 -3.84 -15.89
C VAL A 23 -1.61 -3.85 -15.88
N TYR A 24 -1.01 -4.92 -16.35
CA TYR A 24 0.45 -5.02 -16.45
C TYR A 24 1.02 -4.03 -17.46
N ASP A 25 0.38 -3.85 -18.61
CA ASP A 25 0.78 -2.86 -19.61
C ASP A 25 0.69 -1.43 -19.03
N TRP A 26 -0.37 -1.16 -18.28
CA TRP A 26 -0.52 0.11 -17.61
C TRP A 26 0.55 0.34 -16.54
N ILE A 27 0.85 -0.66 -15.69
CA ILE A 27 1.87 -0.57 -14.64
C ILE A 27 3.25 -0.37 -15.27
N GLU A 28 3.57 -1.09 -16.33
CA GLU A 28 4.82 -0.91 -17.07
C GLU A 28 4.93 0.50 -17.67
N ALA A 29 3.89 0.97 -18.33
CA ALA A 29 3.85 2.32 -18.90
C ALA A 29 3.97 3.39 -17.80
N TYR A 30 3.33 3.16 -16.64
CA TYR A 30 3.43 4.03 -15.48
C TYR A 30 4.85 4.04 -14.89
N ALA A 31 5.47 2.88 -14.71
CA ALA A 31 6.81 2.74 -14.16
C ALA A 31 7.90 3.37 -15.05
N ARG A 32 7.67 3.45 -16.37
CA ARG A 32 8.58 4.12 -17.33
C ARG A 32 8.48 5.64 -17.34
N GLN A 33 7.52 6.23 -16.63
CA GLN A 33 7.40 7.68 -16.58
C GLN A 33 8.56 8.29 -15.79
N SER A 34 8.95 9.50 -16.17
CA SER A 34 9.97 10.28 -15.45
C SER A 34 9.40 10.90 -14.17
N GLY A 35 10.29 11.30 -13.26
CA GLY A 35 9.94 11.95 -12.01
C GLY A 35 9.61 10.96 -10.91
N TYR A 36 9.21 11.49 -9.75
CA TYR A 36 8.84 10.70 -8.58
C TYR A 36 7.46 10.04 -8.78
N LYS A 37 7.40 8.73 -8.67
CA LYS A 37 6.20 7.91 -8.90
C LYS A 37 5.57 7.46 -7.60
N LEU A 38 4.35 7.91 -7.32
CA LEU A 38 3.55 7.52 -6.17
C LEU A 38 2.37 6.69 -6.62
N LEU A 39 2.29 5.43 -6.20
CA LEU A 39 1.19 4.52 -6.51
C LEU A 39 0.27 4.32 -5.31
N LEU A 40 -0.99 4.68 -5.48
CA LEU A 40 -2.06 4.35 -4.54
C LEU A 40 -2.56 2.94 -4.86
N CYS A 41 -2.33 2.00 -3.95
CA CYS A 41 -2.76 0.62 -4.10
C CYS A 41 -3.40 0.15 -2.79
N HIS A 42 -4.70 -0.11 -2.80
CA HIS A 42 -5.43 -0.45 -1.58
C HIS A 42 -4.89 -1.72 -0.90
N HIS A 43 -4.51 -2.72 -1.68
CA HIS A 43 -4.06 -4.04 -1.26
C HIS A 43 -2.53 -4.10 -1.05
N PRO A 44 -2.01 -4.12 0.18
CA PRO A 44 -0.57 -4.10 0.43
C PRO A 44 0.15 -5.39 0.01
N GLU A 45 -0.55 -6.53 -0.01
CA GLU A 45 -0.01 -7.82 -0.46
C GLU A 45 0.30 -7.84 -1.96
N TYR A 46 -0.27 -6.93 -2.74
CA TYR A 46 0.07 -6.78 -4.16
C TYR A 46 1.52 -6.33 -4.37
N PHE A 47 2.10 -5.68 -3.36
CA PHE A 47 3.50 -5.29 -3.42
C PHE A 47 4.42 -6.48 -3.67
N ASP A 48 4.35 -7.53 -2.83
CA ASP A 48 5.17 -8.72 -3.01
C ASP A 48 4.78 -9.55 -4.23
N ARG A 49 3.47 -9.65 -4.50
CA ARG A 49 2.97 -10.55 -5.53
C ARG A 49 3.21 -10.02 -6.94
N TYR A 50 3.17 -8.69 -7.14
CA TYR A 50 3.06 -8.12 -8.48
C TYR A 50 3.89 -6.87 -8.71
N LEU A 51 4.14 -6.04 -7.68
CA LEU A 51 4.57 -4.67 -7.86
C LEU A 51 6.02 -4.38 -7.47
N ARG A 52 6.63 -5.23 -6.67
CA ARG A 52 7.97 -5.02 -6.10
C ARG A 52 9.05 -4.75 -7.14
N SER A 53 8.96 -5.39 -8.32
CA SER A 53 9.98 -5.30 -9.37
C SER A 53 9.89 -4.02 -10.21
N TYR A 54 8.79 -3.29 -10.12
CA TYR A 54 8.61 -2.07 -10.89
C TYR A 54 9.35 -0.89 -10.25
N ASP A 55 9.86 -0.01 -11.11
CA ASP A 55 10.49 1.25 -10.72
C ASP A 55 9.43 2.26 -10.30
N ILE A 56 8.97 2.15 -9.06
CA ILE A 56 7.98 3.01 -8.41
C ILE A 56 8.53 3.42 -7.06
N ASP A 57 8.60 4.72 -6.79
CA ASP A 57 9.30 5.27 -5.64
C ASP A 57 8.53 5.09 -4.33
N LEU A 58 7.19 5.20 -4.38
CA LEU A 58 6.35 5.11 -3.18
C LEU A 58 5.04 4.40 -3.46
N PHE A 59 4.71 3.44 -2.61
CA PHE A 59 3.41 2.77 -2.56
C PHE A 59 2.69 3.17 -1.28
N VAL A 60 1.41 3.52 -1.39
CA VAL A 60 0.56 3.83 -0.24
C VAL A 60 -0.63 2.89 -0.23
N SER A 61 -0.79 2.17 0.88
CA SER A 61 -1.77 1.10 1.03
C SER A 61 -2.57 1.19 2.33
N GLY A 62 -3.69 0.49 2.35
CA GLY A 62 -4.55 0.31 3.52
C GLY A 62 -4.97 -1.15 3.66
N HIS A 63 -6.28 -1.44 3.60
CA HIS A 63 -6.93 -2.75 3.55
C HIS A 63 -6.71 -3.69 4.74
N ALA A 64 -5.50 -3.77 5.25
CA ALA A 64 -5.11 -4.72 6.30
C ALA A 64 -5.65 -4.37 7.70
N HIS A 65 -6.24 -3.19 7.88
CA HIS A 65 -6.80 -2.72 9.16
C HIS A 65 -5.85 -2.90 10.37
N GLY A 66 -4.54 -2.78 10.16
CA GLY A 66 -3.52 -3.00 11.18
C GLY A 66 -3.39 -4.46 11.63
N GLY A 67 -4.02 -5.40 10.93
CA GLY A 67 -4.09 -6.81 11.31
C GLY A 67 -5.17 -7.10 12.33
N GLN A 68 -6.21 -6.28 12.41
CA GLN A 68 -7.42 -6.33 13.26
C GLN A 68 -7.09 -6.45 14.77
N TRP A 69 -6.41 -7.49 15.20
CA TRP A 69 -5.82 -7.67 16.53
C TRP A 69 -4.31 -7.57 16.42
N ARG A 70 -3.68 -7.00 17.44
CA ARG A 70 -2.22 -6.91 17.48
C ARG A 70 -1.69 -7.54 18.74
N ILE A 71 -0.75 -8.48 18.58
CA ILE A 71 -0.08 -9.18 19.67
C ILE A 71 1.43 -8.87 19.52
N PHE A 72 2.04 -8.32 20.54
CA PHE A 72 3.44 -7.89 20.52
C PHE A 72 3.80 -7.03 19.29
N GLY A 73 2.89 -6.11 18.92
CA GLY A 73 3.11 -5.22 17.79
C GLY A 73 2.87 -5.85 16.40
N ARG A 74 2.53 -7.13 16.31
CA ARG A 74 2.22 -7.83 15.05
C ARG A 74 0.72 -7.97 14.85
N GLY A 75 0.26 -7.74 13.63
CA GLY A 75 -1.12 -8.00 13.24
C GLY A 75 -1.41 -9.50 13.21
N VAL A 76 -2.63 -9.90 13.58
CA VAL A 76 -3.02 -11.32 13.61
C VAL A 76 -3.75 -11.73 12.34
N TYR A 77 -4.60 -10.84 11.80
CA TYR A 77 -5.45 -11.13 10.64
C TYR A 77 -5.54 -9.93 9.70
N ALA A 78 -5.38 -10.17 8.42
CA ALA A 78 -5.74 -9.23 7.38
C ALA A 78 -6.40 -9.98 6.22
N PRO A 79 -7.37 -9.37 5.51
CA PRO A 79 -7.93 -9.98 4.31
C PRO A 79 -6.83 -10.29 3.29
N ASP A 80 -7.02 -11.36 2.52
CA ASP A 80 -6.15 -11.79 1.42
C ASP A 80 -4.70 -12.12 1.81
N GLN A 81 -4.42 -12.21 3.12
CA GLN A 81 -3.12 -12.60 3.66
C GLN A 81 -3.29 -13.78 4.65
N PRO A 82 -2.23 -14.59 4.87
CA PRO A 82 -2.27 -15.65 5.89
C PRO A 82 -2.34 -15.09 7.31
N LEU A 83 -2.56 -15.96 8.30
CA LEU A 83 -2.46 -15.59 9.72
C LEU A 83 -1.08 -15.00 10.02
N PHE A 84 -1.04 -13.98 10.88
CA PHE A 84 0.14 -13.16 11.16
C PHE A 84 0.72 -12.52 9.89
N PRO A 85 -0.12 -11.75 9.17
CA PRO A 85 0.22 -11.21 7.88
C PRO A 85 1.43 -10.29 7.95
N LYS A 86 2.23 -10.30 6.88
CA LYS A 86 3.43 -9.47 6.75
C LYS A 86 3.10 -7.98 6.66
N TYR A 87 2.04 -7.64 5.93
CA TYR A 87 1.71 -6.28 5.54
C TYR A 87 0.48 -5.77 6.26
N THR A 88 0.65 -5.26 7.49
CA THR A 88 -0.47 -4.76 8.30
C THR A 88 -0.38 -3.29 8.66
N SER A 89 0.82 -2.73 8.74
CA SER A 89 1.07 -1.33 9.08
C SER A 89 2.54 -0.95 8.91
N GLY A 90 2.83 0.35 8.89
CA GLY A 90 4.19 0.87 8.90
C GLY A 90 4.83 0.99 7.52
N VAL A 91 6.15 1.12 7.51
CA VAL A 91 6.95 1.30 6.30
C VAL A 91 7.73 0.02 6.01
N HIS A 92 7.64 -0.47 4.78
CA HIS A 92 8.35 -1.66 4.32
C HIS A 92 9.26 -1.31 3.15
N GLU A 93 10.49 -1.80 3.19
CA GLU A 93 11.53 -1.58 2.16
C GLU A 93 11.74 -0.11 1.78
N GLY A 94 11.47 0.82 2.73
CA GLY A 94 11.61 2.25 2.51
C GLY A 94 10.61 2.88 1.53
N ARG A 95 9.72 2.09 0.91
CA ARG A 95 8.85 2.58 -0.16
C ARG A 95 7.40 2.10 -0.14
N LEU A 96 7.04 1.13 0.70
CA LEU A 96 5.64 0.75 0.91
C LEU A 96 5.17 1.26 2.26
N VAL A 97 4.22 2.17 2.27
CA VAL A 97 3.60 2.72 3.48
C VAL A 97 2.20 2.16 3.63
N ILE A 98 1.91 1.55 4.79
CA ILE A 98 0.63 0.93 5.09
C ILE A 98 0.01 1.61 6.31
N SER A 99 -1.17 2.23 6.13
CA SER A 99 -1.96 2.78 7.22
C SER A 99 -2.88 1.73 7.83
N ARG A 100 -3.01 1.74 9.15
CA ARG A 100 -4.01 0.94 9.87
C ARG A 100 -5.43 1.47 9.66
N GLY A 101 -5.57 2.70 9.22
CA GLY A 101 -6.85 3.36 8.99
C GLY A 101 -7.57 3.79 10.28
N VAL A 102 -8.67 4.51 10.11
CA VAL A 102 -9.41 5.16 11.20
C VAL A 102 -10.75 4.48 11.50
N VAL A 103 -11.17 3.50 10.71
CA VAL A 103 -12.47 2.85 10.80
C VAL A 103 -12.31 1.36 11.11
N ASN A 104 -13.27 0.80 11.86
CA ASN A 104 -13.44 -0.63 11.99
C ASN A 104 -14.59 -1.09 11.10
N THR A 105 -14.27 -1.62 9.92
CA THR A 105 -15.25 -2.11 8.94
C THR A 105 -15.51 -3.60 9.02
N VAL A 106 -14.69 -4.34 9.76
CA VAL A 106 -14.84 -5.79 9.93
C VAL A 106 -15.79 -6.06 11.11
N LYS A 107 -17.08 -6.06 10.83
CA LYS A 107 -18.10 -6.42 11.83
C LYS A 107 -18.32 -7.95 11.83
N PRO A 108 -18.44 -8.59 12.98
CA PRO A 108 -18.51 -8.07 14.34
C PRO A 108 -17.17 -8.00 15.10
N ILE A 109 -16.03 -8.16 14.43
CA ILE A 109 -14.72 -8.31 15.07
C ILE A 109 -14.17 -6.93 15.45
N PRO A 110 -14.07 -6.57 16.75
CA PRO A 110 -13.47 -5.30 17.16
C PRO A 110 -11.95 -5.29 16.97
N ARG A 111 -11.36 -4.12 16.96
CA ARG A 111 -9.91 -3.95 17.03
C ARG A 111 -9.43 -4.17 18.47
N PHE A 112 -8.39 -5.00 18.67
CA PHE A 112 -7.71 -5.15 19.95
C PHE A 112 -6.25 -4.74 19.82
N PHE A 113 -5.78 -3.91 20.76
CA PHE A 113 -4.42 -3.36 20.79
C PHE A 113 -3.97 -2.74 19.47
N ASN A 114 -4.94 -2.25 18.69
CA ASN A 114 -4.77 -1.77 17.34
C ASN A 114 -5.49 -0.41 17.17
N PRO A 115 -4.93 0.67 17.72
CA PRO A 115 -5.54 1.99 17.64
C PRO A 115 -5.63 2.47 16.19
N CYS A 116 -6.60 3.35 15.95
CA CYS A 116 -6.74 4.04 14.67
C CYS A 116 -5.49 4.88 14.35
N GLU A 117 -5.21 5.05 13.08
CA GLU A 117 -4.01 5.73 12.61
C GLU A 117 -4.29 6.56 11.36
N VAL A 118 -3.76 7.77 11.36
CA VAL A 118 -3.58 8.59 10.16
C VAL A 118 -2.09 8.73 9.92
N VAL A 119 -1.63 8.32 8.74
CA VAL A 119 -0.22 8.40 8.34
C VAL A 119 -0.03 9.65 7.48
N VAL A 120 0.91 10.51 7.87
CA VAL A 120 1.34 11.65 7.06
C VAL A 120 2.65 11.30 6.38
N VAL A 121 2.64 11.30 5.05
CA VAL A 121 3.84 11.09 4.23
C VAL A 121 4.28 12.42 3.66
N ARG A 122 5.51 12.81 3.93
CA ARG A 122 6.12 14.01 3.36
C ARG A 122 7.15 13.61 2.32
N VAL A 123 6.94 14.01 1.07
CA VAL A 123 7.91 13.86 -0.01
C VAL A 123 8.62 15.19 -0.18
N GLN A 124 9.95 15.17 -0.16
CA GLN A 124 10.79 16.35 -0.31
C GLN A 124 11.81 16.11 -1.42
N SER A 125 12.08 17.14 -2.23
CA SER A 125 13.21 17.11 -3.15
C SER A 125 14.50 17.29 -2.35
N GLU A 126 15.51 16.45 -2.58
CA GLU A 126 16.85 16.80 -2.12
C GLU A 126 17.39 17.96 -2.97
N GLU A 127 17.62 19.10 -2.36
CA GLU A 127 18.46 20.13 -2.97
C GLU A 127 19.87 19.54 -3.05
N ARG A 128 20.33 19.26 -4.27
CA ARG A 128 21.75 18.94 -4.49
C ARG A 128 22.55 20.17 -4.07
N ARG A 129 23.22 20.10 -2.95
CA ARG A 129 24.26 21.04 -2.57
C ARG A 129 25.49 20.86 -3.44
#